data_2edae2c2a07587693b887e248fc9546d
#
_entry.id   2edae2c2a07587693b887e248fc9546d
#
_cell.length_a   1.000
_cell.length_b   1.000
_cell.length_c   1.000
_cell.angle_alpha   90.00
_cell.angle_beta   90.00
_cell.angle_gamma   90.00
#
_symmetry.space_group_name_H-M   'P 1'
#
loop_
_entity.id
_entity.type
_entity.pdbx_description
1 polymer ?
#
loop_
_entity_poly.entity_id
_entity_poly.type
_entity_poly.pdbx_seq_one_letter_code
_entity_poly.pdbx_strand_id
1 'polypeptide(L)'
;MKKIILIGGGGHALSVLEMAEDLSLFEGYADLQENVDMSIPYLGTDEEVMANYPAGEFQIHHTLVYAKDVNLNLRQKMIQKYAAYEKATLIAKTACVTPHSRIGSGTGVFHGVIINRARIGSNCIVNTGAVIEHNVHAGDNVFVGPNATICGGVNIGNNVLIGAGAIIRDDVTICSDVVIGMGSIVTHDITQTGVYVGCPAKFVKSI
;
A
#
# COMPACT_ATOMS: atom_id res chain seq x y z
N MET A 1 -0.24 -23.46 6.25
CA MET A 1 -0.08 -22.14 5.60
C MET A 1 1.21 -21.55 6.13
N LYS A 2 2.05 -20.91 5.29
CA LYS A 2 3.25 -20.21 5.77
C LYS A 2 2.83 -19.08 6.69
N LYS A 3 3.56 -18.85 7.77
CA LYS A 3 3.34 -17.70 8.64
C LYS A 3 3.88 -16.42 8.00
N ILE A 4 3.32 -15.29 8.40
CA ILE A 4 3.61 -13.96 7.83
C ILE A 4 4.53 -13.20 8.78
N ILE A 5 5.56 -12.57 8.24
CA ILE A 5 6.40 -11.62 8.95
C ILE A 5 6.05 -10.21 8.46
N LEU A 6 5.72 -9.30 9.36
CA LEU A 6 5.52 -7.89 9.01
C LEU A 6 6.88 -7.20 8.89
N ILE A 7 7.07 -6.46 7.81
CA ILE A 7 8.28 -5.67 7.57
C ILE A 7 7.99 -4.22 7.90
N GLY A 8 8.36 -3.82 9.11
CA GLY A 8 8.05 -2.58 9.80
C GLY A 8 7.13 -2.80 10.99
N GLY A 9 7.43 -2.15 12.13
CA GLY A 9 6.68 -2.24 13.40
C GLY A 9 6.03 -0.91 13.81
N GLY A 10 5.83 0.03 12.88
CA GLY A 10 5.23 1.34 13.15
C GLY A 10 3.69 1.31 13.21
N GLY A 11 3.08 2.50 13.29
CA GLY A 11 1.61 2.65 13.41
C GLY A 11 0.80 1.97 12.29
N HIS A 12 1.35 1.84 11.09
CA HIS A 12 0.67 1.10 10.03
C HIS A 12 0.68 -0.42 10.26
N ALA A 13 1.74 -0.96 10.89
CA ALA A 13 1.77 -2.36 11.29
C ALA A 13 0.69 -2.66 12.35
N LEU A 14 0.49 -1.77 13.33
CA LEU A 14 -0.62 -1.89 14.27
C LEU A 14 -1.97 -1.94 13.55
N SER A 15 -2.19 -1.07 12.55
CA SER A 15 -3.41 -1.11 11.74
C SER A 15 -3.57 -2.39 10.93
N VAL A 16 -2.48 -3.03 10.50
CA VAL A 16 -2.51 -4.35 9.84
C VAL A 16 -2.93 -5.43 10.83
N LEU A 17 -2.46 -5.39 12.08
CA LEU A 17 -2.86 -6.35 13.12
C LEU A 17 -4.34 -6.19 13.50
N GLU A 18 -4.83 -4.96 13.60
CA GLU A 18 -6.27 -4.69 13.83
C GLU A 18 -7.16 -5.17 12.68
N MET A 19 -6.63 -5.19 11.46
CA MET A 19 -7.33 -5.71 10.29
C MET A 19 -7.40 -7.25 10.29
N ALA A 20 -6.42 -7.90 10.92
CA ALA A 20 -6.30 -9.35 10.94
C ALA A 20 -7.19 -9.93 12.06
N GLU A 21 -7.98 -10.97 11.72
CA GLU A 21 -8.86 -11.63 12.69
C GLU A 21 -8.12 -12.67 13.54
N ASP A 22 -7.04 -13.19 13.00
CA ASP A 22 -6.25 -14.26 13.62
C ASP A 22 -4.78 -13.86 13.65
N LEU A 23 -4.32 -13.43 14.81
CA LEU A 23 -2.92 -13.07 15.02
C LEU A 23 -1.97 -14.27 14.93
N SER A 24 -2.47 -15.51 15.02
CA SER A 24 -1.64 -16.72 14.85
C SER A 24 -1.11 -16.88 13.42
N LEU A 25 -1.64 -16.12 12.46
CA LEU A 25 -1.12 -16.05 11.09
C LEU A 25 0.27 -15.42 11.03
N PHE A 26 0.60 -14.56 12.02
CA PHE A 26 1.87 -13.85 12.05
C PHE A 26 2.91 -14.60 12.87
N GLU A 27 4.14 -14.69 12.36
CA GLU A 27 5.30 -15.11 13.14
C GLU A 27 5.80 -13.98 14.03
N GLY A 28 5.81 -12.77 13.52
CA GLY A 28 6.26 -11.57 14.21
C GLY A 28 6.53 -10.43 13.22
N TYR A 29 7.34 -9.48 13.64
CA TYR A 29 7.71 -8.33 12.82
C TYR A 29 9.21 -8.00 12.90
N ALA A 30 9.72 -7.40 11.81
CA ALA A 30 11.06 -6.83 11.71
C ALA A 30 10.98 -5.31 11.80
N ASP A 31 11.88 -4.68 12.56
CA ASP A 31 12.10 -3.23 12.57
C ASP A 31 13.52 -2.93 13.08
N LEU A 32 13.95 -1.66 13.05
CA LEU A 32 15.23 -1.23 13.61
C LEU A 32 15.27 -1.38 15.13
N GLN A 33 14.12 -1.30 15.79
CA GLN A 33 13.97 -1.46 17.24
C GLN A 33 12.60 -2.04 17.59
N GLU A 34 12.53 -2.66 18.77
CA GLU A 34 11.28 -3.20 19.29
C GLU A 34 10.24 -2.09 19.55
N ASN A 35 8.99 -2.36 19.15
CA ASN A 35 7.84 -1.51 19.49
C ASN A 35 6.97 -2.27 20.51
N VAL A 36 6.89 -1.74 21.71
CA VAL A 36 6.17 -2.34 22.85
C VAL A 36 4.65 -2.41 22.66
N ASP A 37 4.10 -1.65 21.72
CA ASP A 37 2.66 -1.67 21.42
C ASP A 37 2.26 -2.82 20.47
N MET A 38 3.25 -3.54 19.90
CA MET A 38 2.98 -4.66 19.00
C MET A 38 2.52 -5.89 19.78
N SER A 39 1.42 -6.49 19.34
CA SER A 39 0.84 -7.71 19.93
C SER A 39 1.40 -9.03 19.35
N ILE A 40 2.43 -8.95 18.51
CA ILE A 40 3.17 -10.08 17.94
C ILE A 40 4.67 -9.94 18.24
N PRO A 41 5.47 -11.03 18.22
CA PRO A 41 6.87 -11.01 18.59
C PRO A 41 7.73 -10.09 17.74
N TYR A 42 8.68 -9.38 18.36
CA TYR A 42 9.78 -8.73 17.66
C TYR A 42 10.80 -9.79 17.23
N LEU A 43 11.14 -9.83 15.94
CA LEU A 43 12.05 -10.83 15.37
C LEU A 43 13.44 -10.28 15.07
N GLY A 44 13.68 -9.01 15.41
CA GLY A 44 14.94 -8.33 15.15
C GLY A 44 14.90 -7.42 13.92
N THR A 45 16.10 -7.06 13.47
CA THR A 45 16.32 -6.24 12.27
C THR A 45 16.06 -7.04 10.99
N ASP A 46 16.06 -6.36 9.86
CA ASP A 46 15.95 -7.00 8.54
C ASP A 46 17.01 -8.08 8.31
N GLU A 47 18.26 -7.83 8.77
CA GLU A 47 19.39 -8.74 8.63
C GLU A 47 19.16 -10.01 9.47
N GLU A 48 18.68 -9.87 10.70
CA GLU A 48 18.36 -10.99 11.59
C GLU A 48 17.20 -11.81 11.06
N VAL A 49 16.17 -11.15 10.53
CA VAL A 49 15.03 -11.84 9.91
C VAL A 49 15.46 -12.63 8.69
N MET A 50 16.26 -12.05 7.79
CA MET A 50 16.75 -12.78 6.61
C MET A 50 17.68 -13.94 6.95
N ALA A 51 18.42 -13.86 8.06
CA ALA A 51 19.31 -14.93 8.52
C ALA A 51 18.54 -16.09 9.17
N ASN A 52 17.49 -15.81 9.94
CA ASN A 52 16.83 -16.79 10.80
C ASN A 52 15.49 -17.32 10.25
N TYR A 53 14.86 -16.60 9.28
CA TYR A 53 13.54 -16.91 8.74
C TYR A 53 13.60 -17.05 7.22
N PRO A 54 13.93 -18.23 6.68
CA PRO A 54 14.22 -18.39 5.25
C PRO A 54 12.98 -18.17 4.38
N ALA A 55 13.18 -17.53 3.24
CA ALA A 55 12.13 -17.13 2.29
C ALA A 55 11.23 -18.30 1.81
N GLY A 56 11.76 -19.54 1.79
CA GLY A 56 10.99 -20.73 1.42
C GLY A 56 9.90 -21.11 2.43
N GLU A 57 10.03 -20.71 3.70
CA GLU A 57 9.18 -21.14 4.82
C GLU A 57 8.20 -20.07 5.27
N PHE A 58 8.49 -18.78 5.04
CA PHE A 58 7.71 -17.65 5.49
C PHE A 58 7.21 -16.81 4.31
N GLN A 59 6.13 -16.06 4.56
CA GLN A 59 5.68 -14.96 3.73
C GLN A 59 5.97 -13.65 4.43
N ILE A 60 6.00 -12.55 3.69
CA ILE A 60 6.13 -11.22 4.28
C ILE A 60 5.00 -10.30 3.85
N HIS A 61 4.72 -9.28 4.68
CA HIS A 61 3.88 -8.16 4.32
C HIS A 61 4.56 -6.85 4.70
N HIS A 62 4.72 -5.95 3.72
CA HIS A 62 5.36 -4.66 3.95
C HIS A 62 4.40 -3.67 4.59
N THR A 63 4.73 -3.22 5.80
CA THR A 63 3.97 -2.21 6.54
C THR A 63 4.63 -0.84 6.51
N LEU A 64 5.81 -0.71 5.88
CA LEU A 64 6.43 0.58 5.68
C LEU A 64 5.58 1.42 4.73
N VAL A 65 5.03 2.51 5.24
CA VAL A 65 4.35 3.57 4.49
C VAL A 65 5.26 4.79 4.40
N TYR A 66 4.83 5.78 3.65
CA TYR A 66 5.64 6.98 3.44
C TYR A 66 5.77 7.78 4.73
N ALA A 67 7.02 8.09 5.13
CA ALA A 67 7.34 8.96 6.25
C ALA A 67 7.06 10.44 5.91
N LYS A 68 7.27 11.35 6.90
CA LYS A 68 7.01 12.80 6.77
C LYS A 68 7.63 13.42 5.51
N ASP A 69 8.81 12.96 5.14
CA ASP A 69 9.47 13.32 3.88
C ASP A 69 9.17 12.23 2.87
N VAL A 70 8.10 12.39 2.09
CA VAL A 70 7.64 11.37 1.14
C VAL A 70 8.80 10.86 0.29
N ASN A 71 9.36 9.72 0.69
CA ASN A 71 10.45 9.07 -0.02
C ASN A 71 9.95 7.79 -0.67
N LEU A 72 9.45 7.92 -1.90
CA LEU A 72 8.95 6.78 -2.69
C LEU A 72 10.02 5.70 -2.86
N ASN A 73 11.29 6.08 -2.96
CA ASN A 73 12.40 5.16 -3.17
C ASN A 73 12.69 4.27 -1.96
N LEU A 74 12.43 4.73 -0.73
CA LEU A 74 12.70 3.92 0.46
C LEU A 74 11.84 2.66 0.48
N ARG A 75 10.53 2.81 0.27
CA ARG A 75 9.60 1.67 0.24
C ARG A 75 9.93 0.71 -0.90
N GLN A 76 10.28 1.25 -2.07
CA GLN A 76 10.68 0.43 -3.22
C GLN A 76 11.95 -0.38 -2.93
N LYS A 77 12.97 0.22 -2.29
CA LYS A 77 14.19 -0.49 -1.86
C LYS A 77 13.88 -1.62 -0.88
N MET A 78 12.97 -1.39 0.07
CA MET A 78 12.56 -2.43 1.02
C MET A 78 11.83 -3.58 0.33
N ILE A 79 10.93 -3.30 -0.61
CA ILE A 79 10.27 -4.33 -1.42
C ILE A 79 11.30 -5.16 -2.17
N GLN A 80 12.32 -4.52 -2.74
CA GLN A 80 13.38 -5.19 -3.48
C GLN A 80 14.31 -6.01 -2.58
N LYS A 81 14.64 -5.51 -1.38
CA LYS A 81 15.44 -6.23 -0.36
C LYS A 81 14.85 -7.60 -0.04
N TYR A 82 13.54 -7.68 0.04
CA TYR A 82 12.80 -8.91 0.31
C TYR A 82 12.24 -9.60 -0.94
N ALA A 83 12.86 -9.42 -2.11
CA ALA A 83 12.35 -9.97 -3.38
C ALA A 83 12.21 -11.50 -3.38
N ALA A 84 13.06 -12.21 -2.63
CA ALA A 84 13.04 -13.68 -2.54
C ALA A 84 11.84 -14.23 -1.76
N TYR A 85 11.19 -13.42 -0.93
CA TYR A 85 10.05 -13.86 -0.11
C TYR A 85 8.74 -13.79 -0.90
N GLU A 86 7.87 -14.76 -0.67
CA GLU A 86 6.47 -14.65 -1.08
C GLU A 86 5.79 -13.50 -0.33
N LYS A 87 4.91 -12.79 -1.01
CA LYS A 87 4.21 -11.62 -0.45
C LYS A 87 2.80 -12.01 -0.02
N ALA A 88 2.49 -11.85 1.26
CA ALA A 88 1.14 -12.07 1.79
C ALA A 88 0.21 -10.92 1.40
N THR A 89 -0.89 -11.23 0.75
CA THR A 89 -1.98 -10.28 0.47
C THR A 89 -2.98 -10.34 1.62
N LEU A 90 -3.28 -9.18 2.21
CA LEU A 90 -4.16 -9.08 3.37
C LEU A 90 -5.38 -8.22 3.01
N ILE A 91 -6.58 -8.76 3.22
CA ILE A 91 -7.84 -8.08 2.90
C ILE A 91 -8.74 -8.12 4.13
N ALA A 92 -9.10 -6.94 4.63
CA ALA A 92 -10.03 -6.82 5.75
C ALA A 92 -11.40 -7.41 5.40
N LYS A 93 -12.05 -8.12 6.32
CA LYS A 93 -13.41 -8.66 6.11
C LYS A 93 -14.45 -7.60 5.79
N THR A 94 -14.24 -6.38 6.25
CA THR A 94 -15.13 -5.26 5.98
C THR A 94 -14.89 -4.57 4.64
N ALA A 95 -13.87 -5.00 3.90
CA ALA A 95 -13.64 -4.53 2.54
C ALA A 95 -14.59 -5.22 1.55
N CYS A 96 -15.14 -4.46 0.63
CA CYS A 96 -15.96 -4.96 -0.46
C CYS A 96 -15.13 -5.04 -1.75
N VAL A 97 -14.60 -6.22 -2.05
CA VAL A 97 -13.87 -6.48 -3.29
C VAL A 97 -14.76 -7.30 -4.22
N THR A 98 -15.19 -6.73 -5.34
CA THR A 98 -16.11 -7.42 -6.26
C THR A 98 -15.43 -8.60 -6.97
N PRO A 99 -16.17 -9.64 -7.39
CA PRO A 99 -15.61 -10.90 -7.93
C PRO A 99 -14.71 -10.74 -9.16
N HIS A 100 -14.92 -9.70 -9.95
CA HIS A 100 -14.13 -9.42 -11.15
C HIS A 100 -12.90 -8.54 -10.90
N SER A 101 -12.69 -8.08 -9.67
CA SER A 101 -11.48 -7.37 -9.28
C SER A 101 -10.28 -8.31 -9.18
N ARG A 102 -9.09 -7.77 -9.36
CA ARG A 102 -7.82 -8.49 -9.20
C ARG A 102 -6.91 -7.69 -8.27
N ILE A 103 -6.38 -8.37 -7.27
CA ILE A 103 -5.46 -7.78 -6.28
C ILE A 103 -4.12 -8.52 -6.39
N GLY A 104 -3.05 -7.79 -6.63
CA GLY A 104 -1.69 -8.32 -6.72
C GLY A 104 -1.12 -8.74 -5.36
N SER A 105 -0.07 -9.55 -5.40
CA SER A 105 0.59 -10.09 -4.20
C SER A 105 1.18 -8.99 -3.32
N GLY A 106 1.15 -9.18 -2.00
CA GLY A 106 1.69 -8.22 -1.03
C GLY A 106 0.82 -6.98 -0.82
N THR A 107 -0.35 -6.90 -1.44
CA THR A 107 -1.26 -5.76 -1.31
C THR A 107 -2.11 -5.88 -0.04
N GLY A 108 -2.18 -4.77 0.72
CA GLY A 108 -3.08 -4.61 1.87
C GLY A 108 -4.35 -3.84 1.48
N VAL A 109 -5.52 -4.40 1.80
CA VAL A 109 -6.84 -3.76 1.57
C VAL A 109 -7.54 -3.61 2.92
N PHE A 110 -7.70 -2.36 3.36
CA PHE A 110 -8.10 -2.03 4.72
C PHE A 110 -9.64 -1.96 4.91
N HIS A 111 -10.05 -1.68 6.14
CA HIS A 111 -11.46 -1.61 6.53
C HIS A 111 -12.28 -0.63 5.68
N GLY A 112 -13.47 -1.05 5.29
CA GLY A 112 -14.43 -0.22 4.56
C GLY A 112 -14.04 0.16 3.13
N VAL A 113 -12.95 -0.40 2.61
CA VAL A 113 -12.54 -0.19 1.21
C VAL A 113 -13.56 -0.81 0.27
N ILE A 114 -13.84 -0.12 -0.84
CA ILE A 114 -14.65 -0.64 -1.93
C ILE A 114 -13.77 -0.71 -3.19
N ILE A 115 -13.63 -1.92 -3.77
CA ILE A 115 -12.94 -2.13 -5.05
C ILE A 115 -13.93 -2.75 -6.02
N ASN A 116 -14.37 -1.96 -6.99
CA ASN A 116 -15.39 -2.34 -7.95
C ASN A 116 -14.78 -2.65 -9.33
N ARG A 117 -14.64 -3.94 -9.69
CA ARG A 117 -14.21 -4.37 -11.03
C ARG A 117 -12.90 -3.69 -11.49
N ALA A 118 -11.92 -3.57 -10.60
CA ALA A 118 -10.63 -2.93 -10.82
C ALA A 118 -9.46 -3.92 -10.79
N ARG A 119 -8.30 -3.50 -11.26
CA ARG A 119 -7.04 -4.24 -11.18
C ARG A 119 -6.04 -3.43 -10.37
N ILE A 120 -5.61 -4.00 -9.28
CA ILE A 120 -4.62 -3.41 -8.37
C ILE A 120 -3.36 -4.27 -8.44
N GLY A 121 -2.23 -3.65 -8.66
CA GLY A 121 -0.92 -4.30 -8.71
C GLY A 121 -0.45 -4.87 -7.39
N SER A 122 0.82 -5.26 -7.36
CA SER A 122 1.46 -5.88 -6.19
C SER A 122 2.01 -4.83 -5.22
N ASN A 123 2.14 -5.22 -3.96
CA ASN A 123 2.68 -4.38 -2.88
C ASN A 123 1.95 -3.03 -2.72
N CYS A 124 0.69 -2.95 -3.10
CA CYS A 124 -0.13 -1.76 -2.92
C CYS A 124 -0.70 -1.69 -1.49
N ILE A 125 -1.13 -0.50 -1.12
CA ILE A 125 -1.89 -0.26 0.10
C ILE A 125 -3.15 0.51 -0.30
N VAL A 126 -4.32 -0.10 -0.09
CA VAL A 126 -5.62 0.58 -0.26
C VAL A 126 -6.19 0.78 1.13
N ASN A 127 -6.06 2.02 1.62
CA ASN A 127 -6.30 2.33 3.02
C ASN A 127 -7.78 2.58 3.33
N THR A 128 -8.10 2.65 4.61
CA THR A 128 -9.45 2.70 5.19
C THR A 128 -10.41 3.60 4.43
N GLY A 129 -11.56 3.06 4.05
CA GLY A 129 -12.65 3.78 3.40
C GLY A 129 -12.37 4.26 1.96
N ALA A 130 -11.24 3.91 1.37
CA ALA A 130 -10.97 4.28 -0.02
C ALA A 130 -11.94 3.59 -0.99
N VAL A 131 -12.30 4.29 -2.07
CA VAL A 131 -13.18 3.79 -3.12
C VAL A 131 -12.42 3.74 -4.45
N ILE A 132 -12.42 2.58 -5.08
CA ILE A 132 -11.81 2.35 -6.39
C ILE A 132 -12.88 1.79 -7.33
N GLU A 133 -13.22 2.59 -8.32
CA GLU A 133 -14.32 2.30 -9.24
C GLU A 133 -13.91 1.40 -10.42
N HIS A 134 -14.91 1.09 -11.25
CA HIS A 134 -14.79 0.14 -12.35
C HIS A 134 -13.73 0.53 -13.39
N ASN A 135 -13.09 -0.48 -13.96
CA ASN A 135 -12.06 -0.34 -15.00
C ASN A 135 -10.82 0.47 -14.56
N VAL A 136 -10.62 0.70 -13.26
CA VAL A 136 -9.39 1.27 -12.74
C VAL A 136 -8.25 0.26 -12.88
N HIS A 137 -7.11 0.71 -13.37
CA HIS A 137 -5.87 -0.03 -13.40
C HIS A 137 -4.82 0.71 -12.57
N ALA A 138 -4.42 0.15 -11.45
CA ALA A 138 -3.30 0.64 -10.65
C ALA A 138 -2.10 -0.29 -10.79
N GLY A 139 -0.94 0.28 -11.03
CA GLY A 139 0.33 -0.44 -11.09
C GLY A 139 0.80 -0.94 -9.72
N ASP A 140 2.07 -1.30 -9.64
CA ASP A 140 2.67 -1.82 -8.42
C ASP A 140 3.09 -0.70 -7.46
N ASN A 141 3.16 -1.01 -6.16
CA ASN A 141 3.58 -0.08 -5.12
C ASN A 141 2.77 1.23 -5.09
N VAL A 142 1.46 1.14 -5.32
CA VAL A 142 0.54 2.27 -5.22
C VAL A 142 -0.02 2.36 -3.80
N PHE A 143 0.04 3.55 -3.21
CA PHE A 143 -0.62 3.86 -1.95
C PHE A 143 -1.88 4.70 -2.22
N VAL A 144 -3.02 4.20 -1.80
CA VAL A 144 -4.30 4.91 -1.82
C VAL A 144 -4.66 5.24 -0.39
N GLY A 145 -4.60 6.53 -0.05
CA GLY A 145 -4.83 7.04 1.31
C GLY A 145 -6.28 6.88 1.79
N PRO A 146 -6.51 7.04 3.09
CA PRO A 146 -7.85 6.93 3.66
C PRO A 146 -8.86 7.83 2.95
N ASN A 147 -10.05 7.29 2.67
CA ASN A 147 -11.16 7.99 2.01
C ASN A 147 -10.82 8.63 0.65
N ALA A 148 -9.74 8.22 -0.01
CA ALA A 148 -9.48 8.64 -1.38
C ALA A 148 -10.46 7.96 -2.35
N THR A 149 -10.88 8.67 -3.39
CA THR A 149 -11.81 8.18 -4.41
C THR A 149 -11.14 8.19 -5.78
N ILE A 150 -11.10 7.01 -6.41
CA ILE A 150 -10.58 6.83 -7.76
C ILE A 150 -11.77 6.46 -8.65
N CYS A 151 -12.16 7.39 -9.51
CA CYS A 151 -13.30 7.21 -10.41
C CYS A 151 -13.02 6.21 -11.53
N GLY A 152 -14.04 5.87 -12.30
CA GLY A 152 -13.96 4.82 -13.32
C GLY A 152 -12.95 5.10 -14.43
N GLY A 153 -12.33 4.04 -14.96
CA GLY A 153 -11.42 4.12 -16.12
C GLY A 153 -10.04 4.71 -15.84
N VAL A 154 -9.73 5.10 -14.59
CA VAL A 154 -8.45 5.72 -14.24
C VAL A 154 -7.29 4.72 -14.40
N ASN A 155 -6.18 5.19 -14.99
CA ASN A 155 -4.94 4.44 -15.11
C ASN A 155 -3.86 5.07 -14.25
N ILE A 156 -3.27 4.30 -13.33
CA ILE A 156 -2.24 4.74 -12.39
C ILE A 156 -0.98 3.93 -12.61
N GLY A 157 0.14 4.61 -12.85
CA GLY A 157 1.45 3.99 -12.97
C GLY A 157 1.95 3.37 -11.66
N ASN A 158 3.19 2.94 -11.66
CA ASN A 158 3.83 2.36 -10.49
C ASN A 158 4.31 3.44 -9.51
N ASN A 159 4.46 3.06 -8.24
CA ASN A 159 5.08 3.91 -7.23
C ASN A 159 4.36 5.27 -7.09
N VAL A 160 3.04 5.25 -7.03
CA VAL A 160 2.20 6.46 -6.90
C VAL A 160 1.60 6.53 -5.49
N LEU A 161 1.70 7.72 -4.86
CA LEU A 161 1.02 8.01 -3.62
C LEU A 161 -0.19 8.90 -3.88
N ILE A 162 -1.37 8.43 -3.50
CA ILE A 162 -2.61 9.20 -3.51
C ILE A 162 -2.96 9.51 -2.07
N GLY A 163 -2.90 10.78 -1.69
CA GLY A 163 -3.14 11.25 -0.32
C GLY A 163 -4.57 11.05 0.15
N ALA A 164 -4.76 11.06 1.48
CA ALA A 164 -6.06 10.91 2.09
C ALA A 164 -7.08 11.92 1.54
N GLY A 165 -8.31 11.44 1.26
CA GLY A 165 -9.38 12.27 0.73
C GLY A 165 -9.18 12.85 -0.67
N ALA A 166 -8.13 12.46 -1.40
CA ALA A 166 -7.93 12.89 -2.77
C ALA A 166 -8.98 12.26 -3.71
N ILE A 167 -9.36 12.98 -4.75
CA ILE A 167 -10.32 12.52 -5.77
C ILE A 167 -9.65 12.54 -7.13
N ILE A 168 -9.69 11.42 -7.82
CA ILE A 168 -9.19 11.30 -9.20
C ILE A 168 -10.40 11.16 -10.12
N ARG A 169 -10.55 12.11 -11.04
CA ARG A 169 -11.64 12.12 -12.03
C ARG A 169 -11.54 10.91 -12.96
N ASP A 170 -12.66 10.48 -13.48
CA ASP A 170 -12.80 9.40 -14.47
C ASP A 170 -11.87 9.60 -15.69
N ASP A 171 -11.41 8.46 -16.22
CA ASP A 171 -10.55 8.32 -17.40
C ASP A 171 -9.21 9.06 -17.35
N VAL A 172 -8.79 9.56 -16.17
CA VAL A 172 -7.48 10.22 -15.99
C VAL A 172 -6.36 9.17 -15.97
N THR A 173 -5.23 9.53 -16.59
CA THR A 173 -3.98 8.77 -16.52
C THR A 173 -2.96 9.49 -15.65
N ILE A 174 -2.36 8.75 -14.68
CA ILE A 174 -1.29 9.24 -13.80
C ILE A 174 -0.04 8.42 -14.08
N CYS A 175 1.04 9.07 -14.50
CA CYS A 175 2.32 8.39 -14.74
C CYS A 175 2.94 7.88 -13.42
N SER A 176 4.00 7.06 -13.53
CA SER A 176 4.73 6.55 -12.36
C SER A 176 5.44 7.67 -11.58
N ASP A 177 5.81 7.36 -10.33
CA ASP A 177 6.58 8.25 -9.44
C ASP A 177 5.88 9.61 -9.23
N VAL A 178 4.61 9.58 -8.82
CA VAL A 178 3.78 10.76 -8.56
C VAL A 178 3.25 10.74 -7.15
N VAL A 179 3.21 11.91 -6.52
CA VAL A 179 2.55 12.15 -5.24
C VAL A 179 1.38 13.10 -5.42
N ILE A 180 0.19 12.64 -5.13
CA ILE A 180 -1.03 13.46 -5.03
C ILE A 180 -1.23 13.81 -3.55
N GLY A 181 -1.22 15.10 -3.24
CA GLY A 181 -1.43 15.58 -1.87
C GLY A 181 -2.82 15.26 -1.32
N MET A 182 -2.94 15.27 0.01
CA MET A 182 -4.22 15.05 0.70
C MET A 182 -5.28 16.07 0.24
N GLY A 183 -6.53 15.61 0.05
CA GLY A 183 -7.65 16.45 -0.36
C GLY A 183 -7.54 17.06 -1.76
N SER A 184 -6.58 16.63 -2.56
CA SER A 184 -6.43 17.15 -3.94
C SER A 184 -7.45 16.55 -4.89
N ILE A 185 -7.83 17.34 -5.92
CA ILE A 185 -8.74 16.88 -6.98
C ILE A 185 -7.99 16.88 -8.32
N VAL A 186 -7.72 15.68 -8.84
CA VAL A 186 -7.06 15.51 -10.14
C VAL A 186 -8.11 15.47 -11.23
N THR A 187 -8.07 16.45 -12.14
CA THR A 187 -9.05 16.63 -13.22
C THR A 187 -8.47 16.41 -14.62
N HIS A 188 -7.17 16.23 -14.73
CA HIS A 188 -6.46 16.05 -16.02
C HIS A 188 -5.33 15.04 -15.83
N ASP A 189 -4.86 14.48 -16.94
CA ASP A 189 -3.74 13.57 -16.96
C ASP A 189 -2.50 14.19 -16.32
N ILE A 190 -1.75 13.35 -15.60
CA ILE A 190 -0.45 13.69 -15.03
C ILE A 190 0.60 12.88 -15.77
N THR A 191 1.36 13.58 -16.62
CA THR A 191 2.38 12.97 -17.49
C THR A 191 3.82 13.23 -17.03
N GLN A 192 4.01 14.02 -15.97
CA GLN A 192 5.30 14.35 -15.40
C GLN A 192 5.37 13.86 -13.95
N THR A 193 6.50 13.23 -13.57
CA THR A 193 6.79 12.84 -12.19
C THR A 193 6.84 14.08 -11.28
N GLY A 194 6.39 13.92 -10.03
CA GLY A 194 6.44 15.02 -9.06
C GLY A 194 5.28 15.02 -8.07
N VAL A 195 5.19 16.11 -7.33
CA VAL A 195 4.18 16.36 -6.31
C VAL A 195 3.11 17.29 -6.86
N TYR A 196 1.84 16.86 -6.74
CA TYR A 196 0.67 17.60 -7.20
C TYR A 196 -0.29 17.85 -6.04
N VAL A 197 -0.76 19.07 -5.85
CA VAL A 197 -1.68 19.43 -4.77
C VAL A 197 -2.74 20.42 -5.24
N GLY A 198 -3.86 20.47 -4.54
CA GLY A 198 -4.92 21.47 -4.70
C GLY A 198 -6.14 20.98 -5.48
N CYS A 199 -7.07 21.90 -5.71
CA CYS A 199 -8.31 21.70 -6.47
C CYS A 199 -8.47 22.84 -7.50
N PRO A 200 -8.21 22.57 -8.80
CA PRO A 200 -7.63 21.33 -9.35
C PRO A 200 -6.16 21.13 -8.93
N ALA A 201 -5.70 19.88 -8.91
CA ALA A 201 -4.34 19.53 -8.55
C ALA A 201 -3.34 20.11 -9.57
N LYS A 202 -2.29 20.75 -9.06
CA LYS A 202 -1.22 21.37 -9.86
C LYS A 202 0.14 20.89 -9.39
N PHE A 203 1.10 20.83 -10.31
CA PHE A 203 2.49 20.52 -10.02
C PHE A 203 3.09 21.54 -9.03
N VAL A 204 3.79 21.04 -8.02
CA VAL A 204 4.45 21.87 -6.99
C VAL A 204 5.96 21.71 -7.03
N LYS A 205 6.46 20.48 -7.13
CA LYS A 205 7.90 20.20 -7.13
C LYS A 205 8.22 18.80 -7.68
N SER A 206 9.45 18.59 -8.10
CA SER A 206 10.01 17.26 -8.39
C SER A 206 10.19 16.44 -7.10
N ILE A 207 10.28 15.11 -7.24
CA ILE A 207 10.55 14.15 -6.17
C ILE A 207 12.03 13.77 -6.19
#